data_a3456f422b2269a81e99615a85477047
#
_entry.id   a3456f422b2269a81e99615a85477047
#
_cell.length_a   1.000
_cell.length_b   1.000
_cell.length_c   1.000
_cell.angle_alpha   90.00
_cell.angle_beta   90.00
_cell.angle_gamma   90.00
#
_symmetry.space_group_name_H-M   'P 1'
#
loop_
_entity.id
_entity.type
_entity.pdbx_description
1 polymer ?
#
loop_
_entity_poly.entity_id
_entity_poly.type
_entity_poly.pdbx_seq_one_letter_code
_entity_poly.pdbx_strand_id
1 'polypeptide(L)'
;MNNIVNPGSSHETDVVIIGAGPCGLFQVFELGLLDMKSHLIDNLDKIGGQCAELYPDKNLYDIPSRPAITGQELTDDLIKQAEPFNPSYHLNQLTSKIEINENDISVETDK
;
A
#
# COMPACT_ATOMS: atom_id res chain seq x y z
N MET A 1 12.54 4.78 -4.60
CA MET A 1 11.74 6.02 -4.60
C MET A 1 10.26 5.68 -4.68
N ASN A 2 9.45 6.33 -3.87
CA ASN A 2 8.01 6.02 -3.82
C ASN A 2 7.27 6.75 -4.93
N ASN A 3 6.42 6.02 -5.67
CA ASN A 3 5.57 6.59 -6.70
C ASN A 3 4.27 7.10 -6.10
N ILE A 4 4.30 8.30 -5.55
CA ILE A 4 3.11 8.94 -4.99
C ILE A 4 2.40 9.67 -6.12
N VAL A 5 1.13 9.33 -6.34
CA VAL A 5 0.33 9.84 -7.45
C VAL A 5 -0.60 10.92 -6.94
N ASN A 6 -0.63 12.06 -7.66
CA ASN A 6 -1.56 13.14 -7.35
C ASN A 6 -2.98 12.73 -7.75
N PRO A 7 -4.01 13.17 -6.97
CA PRO A 7 -5.40 12.84 -7.30
C PRO A 7 -5.88 13.53 -8.57
N GLY A 8 -6.99 13.04 -9.11
CA GLY A 8 -7.70 13.69 -10.20
C GLY A 8 -7.59 13.03 -11.57
N SER A 9 -6.90 11.91 -11.70
CA SER A 9 -6.83 11.20 -12.97
C SER A 9 -7.22 9.73 -12.83
N SER A 10 -7.50 9.10 -13.97
CA SER A 10 -7.82 7.68 -14.03
C SER A 10 -6.59 6.88 -14.41
N HIS A 11 -6.47 5.69 -13.82
CA HIS A 11 -5.36 4.78 -14.05
C HIS A 11 -5.88 3.37 -14.27
N GLU A 12 -5.13 2.58 -15.00
CA GLU A 12 -5.41 1.16 -15.19
C GLU A 12 -4.30 0.35 -14.54
N THR A 13 -4.65 -0.73 -13.87
CA THR A 13 -3.70 -1.61 -13.21
C THR A 13 -4.28 -3.02 -13.10
N ASP A 14 -3.45 -3.99 -12.77
CA ASP A 14 -3.92 -5.36 -12.57
C ASP A 14 -4.68 -5.50 -11.25
N VAL A 15 -4.21 -4.84 -10.19
CA VAL A 15 -4.78 -4.95 -8.86
C VAL A 15 -4.80 -3.59 -8.17
N VAL A 16 -5.88 -3.31 -7.44
CA VAL A 16 -5.97 -2.17 -6.53
C VAL A 16 -5.97 -2.72 -5.11
N ILE A 17 -5.09 -2.20 -4.27
CA ILE A 17 -4.98 -2.57 -2.87
C ILE A 17 -5.51 -1.41 -2.05
N ILE A 18 -6.52 -1.66 -1.21
CA ILE A 18 -7.07 -0.64 -0.33
C ILE A 18 -6.38 -0.77 1.02
N GLY A 19 -5.52 0.18 1.31
CA GLY A 19 -4.69 0.19 2.51
C GLY A 19 -3.21 0.01 2.19
N ALA A 20 -2.38 0.97 2.61
CA ALA A 20 -0.93 0.92 2.42
C ALA A 20 -0.20 0.63 3.75
N GLY A 21 -0.82 -0.20 4.59
CA GLY A 21 -0.19 -0.72 5.79
C GLY A 21 0.69 -1.93 5.48
N PRO A 22 1.18 -2.64 6.52
CA PRO A 22 2.09 -3.76 6.31
C PRO A 22 1.55 -4.86 5.39
N CYS A 23 0.29 -5.22 5.54
CA CYS A 23 -0.32 -6.26 4.69
C CYS A 23 -0.39 -5.83 3.23
N GLY A 24 -0.81 -4.59 2.97
CA GLY A 24 -0.89 -4.05 1.61
C GLY A 24 0.48 -3.97 0.95
N LEU A 25 1.48 -3.51 1.69
CA LEU A 25 2.85 -3.42 1.18
C LEU A 25 3.42 -4.79 0.84
N PHE A 26 3.20 -5.79 1.70
CA PHE A 26 3.67 -7.14 1.41
C PHE A 26 2.93 -7.76 0.23
N GLN A 27 1.67 -7.41 0.05
CA GLN A 27 0.90 -7.89 -1.10
C GLN A 27 1.50 -7.41 -2.43
N VAL A 28 2.08 -6.19 -2.47
CA VAL A 28 2.79 -5.70 -3.65
C VAL A 28 3.92 -6.65 -4.05
N PHE A 29 4.68 -7.13 -3.06
CA PHE A 29 5.76 -8.07 -3.29
C PHE A 29 5.23 -9.39 -3.87
N GLU A 30 4.19 -9.95 -3.27
CA GLU A 30 3.60 -11.21 -3.73
C GLU A 30 3.01 -11.08 -5.13
N LEU A 31 2.31 -9.99 -5.42
CA LEU A 31 1.77 -9.74 -6.75
C LEU A 31 2.87 -9.52 -7.78
N GLY A 32 3.94 -8.86 -7.36
CA GLY A 32 5.09 -8.62 -8.22
C GLY A 32 5.78 -9.91 -8.68
N LEU A 33 5.81 -10.93 -7.83
CA LEU A 33 6.32 -12.25 -8.20
C LEU A 33 5.48 -12.91 -9.29
N LEU A 34 4.23 -12.49 -9.44
CA LEU A 34 3.31 -12.96 -10.48
C LEU A 34 3.23 -12.00 -11.68
N ASP A 35 4.14 -11.04 -11.75
CA ASP A 35 4.17 -10.02 -12.80
C ASP A 35 2.91 -9.14 -12.85
N MET A 36 2.27 -8.94 -11.71
CA MET A 36 1.08 -8.08 -11.61
C MET A 36 1.46 -6.70 -11.10
N LYS A 37 0.90 -5.68 -11.73
CA LYS A 37 1.05 -4.29 -11.30
C LYS A 37 -0.03 -3.93 -10.30
N SER A 38 0.32 -3.10 -9.33
CA SER A 38 -0.62 -2.72 -8.27
C SER A 38 -0.59 -1.22 -7.98
N HIS A 39 -1.76 -0.71 -7.60
CA HIS A 39 -1.94 0.62 -7.05
C HIS A 39 -2.51 0.48 -5.65
N LEU A 40 -1.96 1.25 -4.71
CA LEU A 40 -2.44 1.25 -3.31
C LEU A 40 -3.14 2.57 -3.02
N ILE A 41 -4.25 2.49 -2.31
CA ILE A 41 -5.02 3.67 -1.90
C ILE A 41 -5.04 3.70 -0.37
N ASP A 42 -4.70 4.85 0.22
CA ASP A 42 -4.78 5.01 1.67
C ASP A 42 -5.28 6.41 2.03
N ASN A 43 -6.08 6.47 3.08
CA ASN A 43 -6.61 7.73 3.59
C ASN A 43 -5.57 8.52 4.39
N LEU A 44 -4.51 7.87 4.85
CA LEU A 44 -3.42 8.54 5.56
C LEU A 44 -2.49 9.26 4.59
N ASP A 45 -1.73 10.20 5.12
CA ASP A 45 -0.83 11.03 4.31
C ASP A 45 0.54 10.39 4.07
N LYS A 46 0.78 9.22 4.65
CA LYS A 46 2.04 8.49 4.45
C LYS A 46 1.80 6.98 4.44
N ILE A 47 2.78 6.30 3.87
CA ILE A 47 2.78 4.85 3.76
C ILE A 47 3.10 4.22 5.10
N GLY A 48 2.47 3.09 5.43
CA GLY A 48 2.77 2.32 6.63
C GLY A 48 1.59 2.01 7.52
N GLY A 49 0.46 2.68 7.30
CA GLY A 49 -0.75 2.44 8.07
C GLY A 49 -0.59 2.81 9.55
N GLN A 50 -1.36 2.12 10.40
CA GLN A 50 -1.40 2.43 11.83
C GLN A 50 -0.06 2.20 12.55
N CYS A 51 0.72 1.22 12.12
CA CYS A 51 2.02 0.94 12.74
C CYS A 51 2.97 2.12 12.60
N ALA A 52 2.99 2.78 11.44
CA ALA A 52 3.84 3.95 11.21
C ALA A 52 3.22 5.23 11.78
N GLU A 53 1.90 5.34 11.74
CA GLU A 53 1.19 6.56 12.15
C GLU A 53 1.09 6.67 13.69
N LEU A 54 0.68 5.58 14.36
CA LEU A 54 0.41 5.60 15.79
C LEU A 54 1.55 5.09 16.63
N TYR A 55 2.34 4.16 16.12
CA TYR A 55 3.35 3.45 16.91
C TYR A 55 4.70 3.36 16.19
N PRO A 56 5.23 4.48 15.64
CA PRO A 56 6.46 4.39 14.84
C PRO A 56 7.68 3.90 15.64
N ASP A 57 7.75 4.25 16.92
CA ASP A 57 8.90 3.93 17.77
C ASP A 57 8.66 2.75 18.70
N LYS A 58 7.48 2.13 18.63
CA LYS A 58 7.14 1.01 19.50
C LYS A 58 7.67 -0.29 18.92
N ASN A 59 8.28 -1.11 19.79
CA ASN A 59 8.73 -2.43 19.37
C ASN A 59 7.57 -3.39 19.17
N LEU A 60 7.63 -4.10 18.05
CA LEU A 60 6.71 -5.18 17.71
C LEU A 60 7.45 -6.50 17.86
N TYR A 61 6.79 -7.49 18.43
CA TYR A 61 7.40 -8.78 18.74
C TYR A 61 6.76 -9.94 17.98
N ASP A 62 5.71 -9.66 17.22
CA ASP A 62 4.93 -10.65 16.51
C ASP A 62 5.13 -10.63 15.00
N ILE A 63 6.28 -10.12 14.57
CA ILE A 63 6.65 -10.12 13.16
C ILE A 63 7.54 -11.33 12.89
N PRO A 64 7.17 -12.21 11.95
CA PRO A 64 8.00 -13.38 11.63
C PRO A 64 9.43 -13.00 11.28
N SER A 65 10.37 -13.75 11.77
CA SER A 65 11.82 -13.61 11.59
C SER A 65 12.45 -12.38 12.24
N ARG A 66 11.67 -11.54 12.93
CA ARG A 66 12.20 -10.37 13.63
C ARG A 66 11.81 -10.46 15.10
N PRO A 67 12.78 -10.77 15.99
CA PRO A 67 12.49 -10.84 17.45
C PRO A 67 11.95 -9.54 18.01
N ALA A 68 12.42 -8.41 17.45
CA ALA A 68 11.89 -7.09 17.77
C ALA A 68 12.17 -6.15 16.61
N ILE A 69 11.18 -5.34 16.25
CA ILE A 69 11.31 -4.34 15.19
C ILE A 69 10.32 -3.20 15.49
N THR A 70 10.74 -1.96 15.27
CA THR A 70 9.80 -0.84 15.45
C THR A 70 8.83 -0.77 14.28
N GLY A 71 7.69 -0.10 14.48
CA GLY A 71 6.73 0.11 13.41
C GLY A 71 7.33 0.84 12.22
N GLN A 72 8.19 1.82 12.47
CA GLN A 72 8.85 2.56 11.38
C GLN A 72 9.86 1.69 10.64
N GLU A 73 10.65 0.90 11.34
CA GLU A 73 11.62 -0.02 10.71
C GLU A 73 10.90 -1.06 9.84
N LEU A 74 9.80 -1.62 10.34
CA LEU A 74 8.99 -2.57 9.58
C LEU A 74 8.46 -1.94 8.30
N THR A 75 7.93 -0.71 8.40
CA THR A 75 7.42 0.02 7.24
C THR A 75 8.53 0.25 6.21
N ASP A 76 9.70 0.72 6.67
CA ASP A 76 10.83 0.98 5.78
C ASP A 76 11.27 -0.29 5.05
N ASP A 77 11.34 -1.41 5.76
CA ASP A 77 11.74 -2.68 5.16
C ASP A 77 10.71 -3.17 4.13
N LEU A 78 9.42 -3.03 4.43
CA LEU A 78 8.36 -3.43 3.51
C LEU A 78 8.33 -2.56 2.25
N ILE A 79 8.57 -1.27 2.40
CA ILE A 79 8.70 -0.37 1.25
C ILE A 79 9.85 -0.81 0.36
N LYS A 80 10.98 -1.18 0.95
CA LYS A 80 12.13 -1.68 0.18
C LYS A 80 11.81 -2.97 -0.56
N GLN A 81 11.04 -3.87 0.04
CA GLN A 81 10.63 -5.10 -0.62
C GLN A 81 9.66 -4.83 -1.78
N ALA A 82 8.80 -3.82 -1.66
CA ALA A 82 7.85 -3.47 -2.70
C ALA A 82 8.48 -2.67 -3.85
N GLU A 83 9.54 -1.91 -3.57
CA GLU A 83 10.11 -0.93 -4.49
C GLU A 83 10.47 -1.50 -5.87
N PRO A 84 11.09 -2.71 -5.99
CA PRO A 84 11.43 -3.26 -7.31
C PRO A 84 10.24 -3.49 -8.24
N PHE A 85 9.03 -3.55 -7.69
CA PHE A 85 7.81 -3.80 -8.46
C PHE A 85 7.05 -2.54 -8.82
N ASN A 86 7.59 -1.37 -8.48
CA ASN A 86 7.08 -0.05 -8.86
C ASN A 86 5.58 0.15 -8.57
N PRO A 87 5.12 -0.07 -7.33
CA PRO A 87 3.72 0.20 -7.01
C PRO A 87 3.45 1.71 -7.05
N SER A 88 2.20 2.08 -7.33
CA SER A 88 1.77 3.47 -7.27
C SER A 88 0.95 3.70 -6.01
N TYR A 89 1.23 4.79 -5.31
CA TYR A 89 0.58 5.11 -4.04
C TYR A 89 -0.34 6.31 -4.21
N HIS A 90 -1.60 6.13 -3.83
CA HIS A 90 -2.61 7.19 -3.81
C HIS A 90 -2.92 7.50 -2.34
N LEU A 91 -2.22 8.49 -1.80
CA LEU A 91 -2.32 8.86 -0.39
C LEU A 91 -3.30 10.00 -0.19
N ASN A 92 -3.76 10.19 1.04
CA ASN A 92 -4.77 11.20 1.38
C ASN A 92 -6.05 11.01 0.58
N GLN A 93 -6.39 9.78 0.23
CA GLN A 93 -7.56 9.48 -0.58
C GLN A 93 -8.34 8.35 0.08
N LEU A 94 -9.62 8.61 0.30
CA LEU A 94 -10.52 7.61 0.86
C LEU A 94 -11.23 6.90 -0.28
N THR A 95 -11.17 5.58 -0.30
CA THR A 95 -11.94 4.80 -1.26
C THR A 95 -13.42 5.01 -0.98
N SER A 96 -14.14 5.53 -1.97
CA SER A 96 -15.55 5.91 -1.80
C SER A 96 -16.51 4.99 -2.51
N LYS A 97 -16.04 4.26 -3.54
CA LYS A 97 -16.92 3.40 -4.34
C LYS A 97 -16.14 2.29 -5.02
N ILE A 98 -16.72 1.11 -5.02
CA ILE A 98 -16.25 -0.03 -5.79
C ILE A 98 -17.38 -0.48 -6.69
N GLU A 99 -17.12 -0.58 -7.99
CA GLU A 99 -18.11 -0.97 -8.98
C GLU A 99 -17.60 -2.14 -9.79
N ILE A 100 -18.37 -3.22 -9.79
CA ILE A 100 -18.03 -4.43 -10.52
C ILE A 100 -18.69 -4.37 -11.88
N ASN A 101 -17.87 -4.36 -12.92
CA ASN A 101 -18.31 -4.31 -14.31
C ASN A 101 -18.16 -5.69 -14.94
N GLU A 102 -18.53 -5.81 -16.22
CA GLU A 102 -18.46 -7.10 -16.91
C GLU A 102 -17.03 -7.63 -17.03
N ASN A 103 -16.09 -6.77 -17.36
CA ASN A 103 -14.69 -7.16 -17.64
C ASN A 103 -13.67 -6.56 -16.68
N ASP A 104 -14.08 -5.68 -15.76
CA ASP A 104 -13.17 -5.03 -14.85
C ASP A 104 -13.87 -4.63 -13.56
N ILE A 105 -13.10 -4.04 -12.65
CA ILE A 105 -13.59 -3.46 -11.40
C ILE A 105 -13.09 -2.03 -11.33
N SER A 106 -13.99 -1.09 -11.09
CA SER A 106 -13.62 0.32 -10.90
C SER A 106 -13.58 0.65 -9.42
N VAL A 107 -12.53 1.34 -9.01
CA VAL A 107 -12.37 1.82 -7.62
C VAL A 107 -12.23 3.32 -7.69
N GLU A 108 -13.09 4.04 -6.99
CA GLU A 108 -13.08 5.49 -6.93
C GLU A 108 -12.71 5.98 -5.55
N THR A 109 -12.01 7.12 -5.52
CA THR A 109 -11.68 7.81 -4.28
C THR A 109 -12.45 9.12 -4.19
N ASP A 110 -12.40 9.76 -3.02
CA ASP A 110 -13.04 11.05 -2.77
C ASP A 110 -12.34 12.24 -3.46
N LYS A 111 -11.25 11.99 -4.13
CA LYS A 111 -10.46 13.06 -4.80
C LYS A 111 -10.06 12.74 -6.23
#